data_0012af3cd841458b8d461db2a183fdd5
#
_entry.id   0012af3cd841458b8d461db2a183fdd5
#
_cell.length_a   1.000
_cell.length_b   1.000
_cell.length_c   1.000
_cell.angle_alpha   90.00
_cell.angle_beta   90.00
_cell.angle_gamma   90.00
#
_symmetry.space_group_name_H-M   'P 1'
#
loop_
_entity.id
_entity.type
_entity.pdbx_description
1 polymer ?
#
loop_
_entity_poly.entity_id
_entity_poly.type
_entity_poly.pdbx_seq_one_letter_code
_entity_poly.pdbx_strand_id
1 'polypeptide(L)'
;MAANNSNFPDKEGFYGEYGGKFVPETLMYALEELENTYNKLKDKKDFIDEFYKDLSDFVGRPSPLYFAERLTKHYGAGSIWLKREDLNHTGAHKINNTVGQILLAKYMGKKRIIAETGAGQHGVATATVAARLGLECHIYMGSEDVRRQSLNVYRIKLLGAHVHAVDSGSATLKDALNEALRDWVTNVDDTYYIIGSVTGPHPYPMIVRDFNSVVGKEVIQQSKECFNRMPDAIVACVGGGSNAMGIFHPFIDINETRLIGVEAGGKGVATGEHAAPLNDGTPGVLHGARSYLMQDDAGQVKDTKSVSAGLDYPGVGPEHSWLKDEGRAEYVAVSDDEALKAFHEVTELEGIMPALETAHAFAYLDTLMQELDETANVVVNVSGRGDKDINTVAEIDGIKF
;
A
#
# COMPACT_ATOMS: atom_id res chain seq x y z
N MET A 1 5.99 19.78 -23.47
CA MET A 1 7.00 20.06 -22.44
C MET A 1 6.71 19.06 -21.34
N ALA A 2 7.60 18.10 -21.06
CA ALA A 2 7.42 17.18 -19.96
C ALA A 2 7.40 18.02 -18.67
N ALA A 3 6.31 17.96 -17.92
CA ALA A 3 6.23 18.57 -16.61
C ALA A 3 7.30 17.92 -15.73
N ASN A 4 8.03 18.71 -14.98
CA ASN A 4 9.03 18.20 -14.03
C ASN A 4 8.24 17.55 -12.89
N ASN A 5 8.10 16.22 -12.93
CA ASN A 5 7.23 15.42 -12.05
C ASN A 5 7.63 15.51 -10.58
N SER A 6 8.84 16.02 -10.27
CA SER A 6 9.37 16.19 -8.92
C SER A 6 8.69 17.28 -8.06
N ASN A 7 7.75 18.07 -8.64
CA ASN A 7 7.11 19.19 -7.93
C ASN A 7 5.69 18.88 -7.41
N PHE A 8 5.24 17.62 -7.46
CA PHE A 8 3.93 17.23 -6.95
C PHE A 8 4.01 16.62 -5.54
N PRO A 9 2.97 16.81 -4.69
CA PRO A 9 1.79 17.64 -4.95
C PRO A 9 2.12 19.14 -4.96
N ASP A 10 1.20 19.93 -5.53
CA ASP A 10 1.26 21.38 -5.41
C ASP A 10 1.03 21.86 -3.95
N LYS A 11 1.02 23.18 -3.74
CA LYS A 11 0.86 23.75 -2.39
C LYS A 11 -0.51 23.51 -1.76
N GLU A 12 -1.50 23.14 -2.56
CA GLU A 12 -2.86 22.85 -2.14
C GLU A 12 -3.09 21.34 -1.97
N GLY A 13 -2.06 20.54 -2.29
CA GLY A 13 -2.06 19.08 -2.13
C GLY A 13 -2.59 18.34 -3.35
N PHE A 14 -2.55 18.95 -4.55
CA PHE A 14 -3.04 18.33 -5.77
C PHE A 14 -1.91 17.77 -6.65
N TYR A 15 -2.20 16.65 -7.28
CA TYR A 15 -1.50 16.01 -8.38
C TYR A 15 -2.36 16.21 -9.64
N GLY A 16 -2.14 17.29 -10.39
CA GLY A 16 -3.07 17.70 -11.44
C GLY A 16 -4.46 18.04 -10.86
N GLU A 17 -5.48 17.28 -11.23
CA GLU A 17 -6.82 17.44 -10.67
C GLU A 17 -7.13 16.53 -9.46
N TYR A 18 -6.20 15.65 -9.06
CA TYR A 18 -6.38 14.66 -7.99
C TYR A 18 -5.70 15.10 -6.70
N GLY A 19 -6.25 14.70 -5.56
CA GLY A 19 -5.73 15.06 -4.22
C GLY A 19 -6.63 16.02 -3.48
N GLY A 20 -6.02 17.02 -2.83
CA GLY A 20 -6.73 18.07 -2.09
C GLY A 20 -7.11 17.67 -0.66
N LYS A 21 -7.92 18.52 -0.01
CA LYS A 21 -8.37 18.41 1.40
C LYS A 21 -9.90 18.52 1.47
N PHE A 22 -10.62 17.45 1.11
CA PHE A 22 -12.08 17.40 1.13
C PHE A 22 -12.58 16.83 2.46
N VAL A 23 -12.39 17.59 3.53
CA VAL A 23 -12.70 17.17 4.91
C VAL A 23 -13.59 18.20 5.60
N PRO A 24 -14.29 17.84 6.70
CA PRO A 24 -14.95 18.79 7.57
C PRO A 24 -13.97 19.85 8.08
N GLU A 25 -14.45 21.10 8.27
CA GLU A 25 -13.63 22.22 8.76
C GLU A 25 -12.92 21.89 10.09
N THR A 26 -13.54 21.08 10.92
CA THR A 26 -12.98 20.61 12.20
C THR A 26 -11.66 19.86 12.10
N LEU A 27 -11.35 19.26 10.93
CA LEU A 27 -10.08 18.55 10.66
C LEU A 27 -9.02 19.43 10.01
N MET A 28 -9.37 20.61 9.49
CA MET A 28 -8.43 21.46 8.77
C MET A 28 -7.22 21.85 9.62
N TYR A 29 -7.45 22.22 10.88
CA TYR A 29 -6.35 22.56 11.80
C TYR A 29 -5.38 21.39 12.02
N ALA A 30 -5.90 20.17 12.21
CA ALA A 30 -5.07 18.98 12.40
C ALA A 30 -4.23 18.65 11.17
N LEU A 31 -4.80 18.80 9.97
CA LEU A 31 -4.07 18.61 8.71
C LEU A 31 -2.99 19.67 8.51
N GLU A 32 -3.27 20.93 8.85
CA GLU A 32 -2.29 22.01 8.78
C GLU A 32 -1.16 21.81 9.81
N GLU A 33 -1.49 21.40 11.05
CA GLU A 33 -0.50 21.06 12.08
C GLU A 33 0.44 19.94 11.59
N LEU A 34 -0.14 18.89 10.99
CA LEU A 34 0.61 17.77 10.42
C LEU A 34 1.50 18.21 9.26
N GLU A 35 0.94 18.94 8.29
CA GLU A 35 1.67 19.44 7.13
C GLU A 35 2.85 20.35 7.53
N ASN A 36 2.61 21.28 8.43
CA ASN A 36 3.62 22.20 8.95
C ASN A 36 4.72 21.45 9.70
N THR A 37 4.35 20.45 10.52
CA THR A 37 5.30 19.61 11.25
C THR A 37 6.15 18.80 10.30
N TYR A 38 5.51 18.12 9.32
CA TYR A 38 6.21 17.34 8.32
C TYR A 38 7.19 18.20 7.50
N ASN A 39 6.74 19.33 6.96
CA ASN A 39 7.58 20.25 6.18
C ASN A 39 8.75 20.82 7.00
N LYS A 40 8.58 20.98 8.31
CA LYS A 40 9.64 21.41 9.22
C LYS A 40 10.68 20.32 9.49
N LEU A 41 10.28 19.05 9.46
CA LEU A 41 11.11 17.92 9.89
C LEU A 41 11.73 17.13 8.74
N LYS A 42 11.06 17.02 7.58
CA LYS A 42 11.45 16.12 6.48
C LYS A 42 12.89 16.30 5.98
N ASP A 43 13.44 17.51 6.09
CA ASP A 43 14.81 17.84 5.68
C ASP A 43 15.77 18.01 6.86
N LYS A 44 15.32 17.81 8.10
CA LYS A 44 16.18 17.90 9.28
C LYS A 44 16.99 16.66 9.48
N LYS A 45 18.30 16.82 9.61
CA LYS A 45 19.26 15.73 9.78
C LYS A 45 18.88 14.80 10.93
N ASP A 46 18.55 15.35 12.11
CA ASP A 46 18.24 14.54 13.30
C ASP A 46 17.01 13.64 13.09
N PHE A 47 15.95 14.16 12.41
CA PHE A 47 14.77 13.39 12.08
C PHE A 47 15.06 12.29 11.03
N ILE A 48 15.83 12.66 10.00
CA ILE A 48 16.25 11.73 8.94
C ILE A 48 17.11 10.62 9.52
N ASP A 49 18.09 10.95 10.35
CA ASP A 49 19.00 9.99 10.99
C ASP A 49 18.20 9.03 11.92
N GLU A 50 17.23 9.55 12.71
CA GLU A 50 16.37 8.73 13.56
C GLU A 50 15.49 7.78 12.71
N PHE A 51 14.89 8.28 11.63
CA PHE A 51 14.09 7.48 10.72
C PHE A 51 14.90 6.34 10.08
N TYR A 52 16.04 6.65 9.47
CA TYR A 52 16.87 5.63 8.82
C TYR A 52 17.50 4.66 9.83
N LYS A 53 17.83 5.12 11.03
CA LYS A 53 18.27 4.26 12.12
C LYS A 53 17.18 3.25 12.48
N ASP A 54 15.94 3.69 12.61
CA ASP A 54 14.82 2.80 12.90
C ASP A 54 14.53 1.83 11.74
N LEU A 55 14.66 2.28 10.51
CA LEU A 55 14.54 1.40 9.33
C LEU A 55 15.62 0.32 9.33
N SER A 56 16.86 0.64 9.70
CA SER A 56 17.95 -0.34 9.80
C SER A 56 17.79 -1.27 10.99
N ASP A 57 17.70 -0.71 12.20
CA ASP A 57 17.86 -1.48 13.44
C ASP A 57 16.57 -2.22 13.84
N PHE A 58 15.40 -1.67 13.49
CA PHE A 58 14.11 -2.19 13.90
C PHE A 58 13.33 -2.86 12.76
N VAL A 59 13.39 -2.29 11.56
CA VAL A 59 12.67 -2.86 10.40
C VAL A 59 13.51 -3.93 9.70
N GLY A 60 14.84 -3.81 9.70
CA GLY A 60 15.75 -4.76 9.05
C GLY A 60 16.07 -4.40 7.61
N ARG A 61 16.02 -3.09 7.27
CA ARG A 61 16.37 -2.62 5.92
C ARG A 61 17.89 -2.46 5.74
N PRO A 62 18.40 -2.50 4.46
CA PRO A 62 17.64 -2.63 3.23
C PRO A 62 17.03 -4.03 3.03
N SER A 63 15.81 -4.10 2.46
CA SER A 63 15.25 -5.38 2.04
C SER A 63 15.99 -5.89 0.79
N PRO A 64 16.20 -7.23 0.65
CA PRO A 64 16.92 -7.77 -0.49
C PRO A 64 16.22 -7.54 -1.84
N LEU A 65 17.01 -7.38 -2.90
CA LEU A 65 16.60 -7.61 -4.28
C LEU A 65 17.07 -9.03 -4.66
N TYR A 66 16.15 -9.98 -4.66
CA TYR A 66 16.42 -11.41 -4.82
C TYR A 66 16.17 -11.86 -6.26
N PHE A 67 17.14 -12.56 -6.86
CA PHE A 67 16.97 -13.18 -8.17
C PHE A 67 16.14 -14.44 -8.07
N ALA A 68 14.98 -14.46 -8.71
CA ALA A 68 14.04 -15.58 -8.70
C ALA A 68 14.40 -16.55 -9.84
N GLU A 69 15.35 -17.45 -9.57
CA GLU A 69 15.96 -18.31 -10.61
C GLU A 69 14.96 -19.28 -11.23
N ARG A 70 14.12 -19.96 -10.42
CA ARG A 70 13.16 -20.94 -10.94
C ARG A 70 12.00 -20.27 -11.64
N LEU A 71 11.56 -19.12 -11.14
CA LEU A 71 10.51 -18.33 -11.78
C LEU A 71 11.01 -17.77 -13.12
N THR A 72 12.25 -17.28 -13.18
CA THR A 72 12.90 -16.86 -14.43
C THR A 72 12.97 -18.01 -15.45
N LYS A 73 13.36 -19.18 -15.03
CA LYS A 73 13.39 -20.39 -15.91
C LYS A 73 12.00 -20.82 -16.36
N HIS A 74 11.00 -20.67 -15.51
CA HIS A 74 9.61 -21.01 -15.82
C HIS A 74 9.07 -20.19 -16.99
N TYR A 75 9.29 -18.87 -16.98
CA TYR A 75 8.85 -17.99 -18.07
C TYR A 75 9.75 -18.06 -19.32
N GLY A 76 11.00 -18.47 -19.17
CA GLY A 76 11.93 -18.66 -20.29
C GLY A 76 12.35 -17.39 -21.04
N ALA A 77 12.01 -16.22 -20.52
CA ALA A 77 12.36 -14.93 -21.06
C ALA A 77 12.70 -13.94 -19.92
N GLY A 78 13.69 -13.07 -20.16
CA GLY A 78 14.09 -12.04 -19.19
C GLY A 78 14.66 -12.59 -17.87
N SER A 79 14.78 -11.72 -16.88
CA SER A 79 15.21 -12.03 -15.51
C SER A 79 14.23 -11.44 -14.51
N ILE A 80 13.73 -12.24 -13.57
CA ILE A 80 12.77 -11.81 -12.57
C ILE A 80 13.49 -11.61 -11.23
N TRP A 81 13.33 -10.42 -10.67
CA TRP A 81 13.90 -9.99 -9.40
C TRP A 81 12.79 -9.64 -8.42
N LEU A 82 12.91 -10.07 -7.19
CA LEU A 82 11.91 -9.84 -6.15
C LEU A 82 12.43 -8.83 -5.13
N LYS A 83 11.76 -7.69 -4.99
CA LYS A 83 12.01 -6.76 -3.89
C LYS A 83 11.27 -7.25 -2.66
N ARG A 84 12.02 -7.77 -1.67
CA ARG A 84 11.54 -8.59 -0.57
C ARG A 84 11.04 -7.77 0.63
N GLU A 85 9.96 -6.98 0.46
CA GLU A 85 9.32 -6.24 1.55
C GLU A 85 8.59 -7.16 2.56
N ASP A 86 8.34 -8.40 2.19
CA ASP A 86 7.83 -9.46 3.05
C ASP A 86 8.80 -9.89 4.17
N LEU A 87 10.09 -9.59 4.03
CA LEU A 87 11.12 -9.86 5.04
C LEU A 87 11.27 -8.75 6.09
N ASN A 88 10.63 -7.60 5.90
CA ASN A 88 10.64 -6.54 6.90
C ASN A 88 10.00 -7.00 8.21
N HIS A 89 10.38 -6.39 9.32
CA HIS A 89 9.66 -6.56 10.58
C HIS A 89 8.16 -6.33 10.39
N THR A 90 7.31 -7.14 10.99
CA THR A 90 5.86 -7.29 10.77
C THR A 90 5.45 -8.05 9.51
N GLY A 91 6.35 -8.27 8.54
CA GLY A 91 6.12 -9.10 7.36
C GLY A 91 5.50 -8.40 6.16
N ALA A 92 5.62 -7.07 6.06
CA ALA A 92 5.12 -6.29 4.93
C ALA A 92 5.77 -4.89 4.87
N HIS A 93 5.58 -4.17 3.75
CA HIS A 93 6.02 -2.79 3.53
C HIS A 93 5.41 -1.75 4.49
N LYS A 94 4.26 -2.07 5.12
CA LYS A 94 3.51 -1.12 5.98
C LYS A 94 4.35 -0.52 7.10
N ILE A 95 5.32 -1.26 7.62
CA ILE A 95 6.19 -0.80 8.70
C ILE A 95 7.02 0.42 8.32
N ASN A 96 7.41 0.58 7.04
CA ASN A 96 8.20 1.72 6.58
C ASN A 96 7.48 3.04 6.87
N ASN A 97 6.22 3.10 6.47
CA ASN A 97 5.36 4.25 6.66
C ASN A 97 5.03 4.48 8.15
N THR A 98 4.66 3.42 8.88
CA THR A 98 4.27 3.58 10.29
C THR A 98 5.42 4.03 11.18
N VAL A 99 6.67 3.64 10.89
CA VAL A 99 7.86 4.19 11.56
C VAL A 99 7.99 5.69 11.33
N GLY A 100 7.81 6.16 10.09
CA GLY A 100 7.87 7.60 9.80
C GLY A 100 6.75 8.38 10.51
N GLN A 101 5.50 7.89 10.42
CA GLN A 101 4.36 8.57 11.03
C GLN A 101 4.38 8.55 12.56
N ILE A 102 4.86 7.47 13.20
CA ILE A 102 4.96 7.45 14.66
C ILE A 102 6.02 8.44 15.18
N LEU A 103 7.09 8.66 14.42
CA LEU A 103 8.06 9.72 14.74
C LEU A 103 7.41 11.11 14.62
N LEU A 104 6.59 11.37 13.59
CA LEU A 104 5.83 12.62 13.50
C LEU A 104 4.91 12.79 14.72
N ALA A 105 4.15 11.76 15.08
CA ALA A 105 3.29 11.79 16.27
C ALA A 105 4.08 12.14 17.55
N LYS A 106 5.26 11.54 17.73
CA LYS A 106 6.18 11.81 18.83
C LYS A 106 6.62 13.29 18.83
N TYR A 107 7.05 13.83 17.68
CA TYR A 107 7.47 15.23 17.58
C TYR A 107 6.31 16.23 17.76
N MET A 108 5.08 15.83 17.43
CA MET A 108 3.86 16.60 17.70
C MET A 108 3.37 16.48 19.16
N GLY A 109 3.98 15.60 19.97
CA GLY A 109 3.60 15.37 21.37
C GLY A 109 2.27 14.63 21.54
N LYS A 110 1.77 13.96 20.50
CA LYS A 110 0.54 13.16 20.55
C LYS A 110 0.74 11.93 21.43
N LYS A 111 -0.31 11.55 22.18
CA LYS A 111 -0.25 10.46 23.17
C LYS A 111 -1.05 9.24 22.76
N ARG A 112 -1.97 9.42 21.85
CA ARG A 112 -2.91 8.42 21.36
C ARG A 112 -2.75 8.24 19.85
N ILE A 113 -2.74 7.00 19.40
CA ILE A 113 -2.61 6.62 18.00
C ILE A 113 -3.88 5.89 17.57
N ILE A 114 -4.43 6.27 16.42
CA ILE A 114 -5.50 5.52 15.78
C ILE A 114 -5.08 5.09 14.38
N ALA A 115 -5.62 3.98 13.89
CA ALA A 115 -5.49 3.54 12.51
C ALA A 115 -6.68 2.68 12.10
N GLU A 116 -6.96 2.65 10.80
CA GLU A 116 -7.82 1.68 10.16
C GLU A 116 -7.02 0.48 9.63
N THR A 117 -7.68 -0.65 9.43
CA THR A 117 -7.05 -1.78 8.74
C THR A 117 -8.10 -2.71 8.11
N GLY A 118 -7.82 -3.28 6.93
CA GLY A 118 -8.57 -4.37 6.31
C GLY A 118 -7.89 -5.72 6.55
N ALA A 119 -6.85 -6.05 5.79
CA ALA A 119 -6.07 -7.29 5.96
C ALA A 119 -5.33 -7.41 7.32
N GLY A 120 -5.39 -6.39 8.17
CA GLY A 120 -4.74 -6.39 9.48
C GLY A 120 -3.26 -6.01 9.48
N GLN A 121 -2.57 -6.00 8.34
CA GLN A 121 -1.14 -5.72 8.29
C GLN A 121 -0.78 -4.29 8.69
N HIS A 122 -1.60 -3.32 8.30
CA HIS A 122 -1.41 -1.92 8.74
C HIS A 122 -1.66 -1.79 10.25
N GLY A 123 -2.72 -2.42 10.76
CA GLY A 123 -3.01 -2.46 12.19
C GLY A 123 -1.88 -3.09 13.01
N VAL A 124 -1.31 -4.21 12.54
CA VAL A 124 -0.14 -4.83 13.19
C VAL A 124 1.07 -3.89 13.17
N ALA A 125 1.37 -3.26 12.03
CA ALA A 125 2.49 -2.33 11.93
C ALA A 125 2.31 -1.11 12.84
N THR A 126 1.10 -0.52 12.88
CA THR A 126 0.77 0.61 13.76
C THR A 126 0.86 0.22 15.25
N ALA A 127 0.25 -0.91 15.65
CA ALA A 127 0.34 -1.40 17.01
C ALA A 127 1.79 -1.68 17.43
N THR A 128 2.62 -2.20 16.52
CA THR A 128 4.05 -2.47 16.76
C THR A 128 4.81 -1.20 17.09
N VAL A 129 4.68 -0.13 16.28
CA VAL A 129 5.41 1.12 16.53
C VAL A 129 4.84 1.88 17.73
N ALA A 130 3.54 1.79 17.99
CA ALA A 130 2.90 2.37 19.17
C ALA A 130 3.38 1.69 20.46
N ALA A 131 3.41 0.35 20.50
CA ALA A 131 3.95 -0.43 21.62
C ALA A 131 5.41 -0.06 21.91
N ARG A 132 6.24 0.07 20.87
CA ARG A 132 7.64 0.45 21.01
C ARG A 132 7.84 1.81 21.68
N LEU A 133 6.94 2.78 21.43
CA LEU A 133 7.01 4.12 22.02
C LEU A 133 6.14 4.29 23.28
N GLY A 134 5.43 3.24 23.71
CA GLY A 134 4.55 3.29 24.89
C GLY A 134 3.33 4.19 24.69
N LEU A 135 2.82 4.31 23.45
CA LEU A 135 1.64 5.12 23.11
C LEU A 135 0.38 4.27 23.12
N GLU A 136 -0.74 4.85 23.58
CA GLU A 136 -2.06 4.24 23.48
C GLU A 136 -2.44 4.06 22.00
N CYS A 137 -2.97 2.86 21.64
CA CYS A 137 -3.26 2.53 20.25
C CYS A 137 -4.64 1.92 20.06
N HIS A 138 -5.42 2.47 19.13
CA HIS A 138 -6.75 1.99 18.76
C HIS A 138 -6.81 1.68 17.26
N ILE A 139 -7.20 0.44 16.94
CA ILE A 139 -7.29 -0.05 15.56
C ILE A 139 -8.73 -0.30 15.20
N TYR A 140 -9.24 0.38 14.18
CA TYR A 140 -10.55 0.20 13.60
C TYR A 140 -10.49 -0.84 12.48
N MET A 141 -11.37 -1.83 12.52
CA MET A 141 -11.39 -2.92 11.55
C MET A 141 -12.83 -3.37 11.32
N GLY A 142 -13.24 -3.53 10.05
CA GLY A 142 -14.57 -4.06 9.75
C GLY A 142 -14.77 -5.44 10.37
N SER A 143 -15.96 -5.75 10.88
CA SER A 143 -16.23 -7.02 11.55
C SER A 143 -16.08 -8.23 10.62
N GLU A 144 -16.33 -8.06 9.33
CA GLU A 144 -16.04 -9.09 8.33
C GLU A 144 -14.53 -9.34 8.20
N ASP A 145 -13.72 -8.27 8.18
CA ASP A 145 -12.27 -8.39 8.16
C ASP A 145 -11.70 -8.96 9.46
N VAL A 146 -12.28 -8.61 10.62
CA VAL A 146 -11.93 -9.21 11.93
C VAL A 146 -12.09 -10.74 11.89
N ARG A 147 -13.17 -11.22 11.25
CA ARG A 147 -13.43 -12.65 11.10
C ARG A 147 -12.40 -13.31 10.16
N ARG A 148 -12.18 -12.71 8.97
CA ARG A 148 -11.26 -13.23 7.94
C ARG A 148 -9.79 -13.24 8.39
N GLN A 149 -9.38 -12.25 9.19
CA GLN A 149 -8.00 -11.98 9.56
C GLN A 149 -7.74 -12.11 11.08
N SER A 150 -8.35 -13.11 11.71
CA SER A 150 -8.31 -13.33 13.17
C SER A 150 -6.88 -13.43 13.73
N LEU A 151 -5.93 -13.98 12.98
CA LEU A 151 -4.53 -14.07 13.38
C LEU A 151 -3.88 -12.68 13.56
N ASN A 152 -4.13 -11.75 12.63
CA ASN A 152 -3.64 -10.39 12.75
C ASN A 152 -4.36 -9.62 13.87
N VAL A 153 -5.64 -9.84 14.07
CA VAL A 153 -6.39 -9.30 15.22
C VAL A 153 -5.76 -9.72 16.54
N TYR A 154 -5.38 -10.99 16.68
CA TYR A 154 -4.70 -11.48 17.87
C TYR A 154 -3.31 -10.85 18.05
N ARG A 155 -2.53 -10.70 16.97
CA ARG A 155 -1.22 -10.01 17.01
C ARG A 155 -1.36 -8.57 17.48
N ILE A 156 -2.35 -7.82 16.97
CA ILE A 156 -2.64 -6.44 17.38
C ILE A 156 -2.93 -6.37 18.89
N LYS A 157 -3.77 -7.28 19.41
CA LYS A 157 -4.10 -7.35 20.84
C LYS A 157 -2.87 -7.72 21.70
N LEU A 158 -2.02 -8.65 21.23
CA LEU A 158 -0.77 -9.00 21.92
C LEU A 158 0.20 -7.82 22.04
N LEU A 159 0.18 -6.89 21.06
CA LEU A 159 0.96 -5.65 21.07
C LEU A 159 0.35 -4.57 22.00
N GLY A 160 -0.73 -4.89 22.72
CA GLY A 160 -1.38 -3.99 23.66
C GLY A 160 -2.35 -2.99 23.03
N ALA A 161 -2.63 -3.07 21.73
CA ALA A 161 -3.59 -2.20 21.08
C ALA A 161 -5.03 -2.69 21.23
N HIS A 162 -5.98 -1.75 21.22
CA HIS A 162 -7.42 -2.00 21.24
C HIS A 162 -7.95 -2.15 19.81
N VAL A 163 -8.69 -3.26 19.55
CA VAL A 163 -9.34 -3.49 18.25
C VAL A 163 -10.81 -3.17 18.37
N HIS A 164 -11.29 -2.23 17.54
CA HIS A 164 -12.68 -1.83 17.43
C HIS A 164 -13.28 -2.46 16.17
N ALA A 165 -14.17 -3.42 16.35
CA ALA A 165 -14.92 -4.02 15.25
C ALA A 165 -16.01 -3.06 14.79
N VAL A 166 -16.09 -2.81 13.47
CA VAL A 166 -17.05 -1.89 12.85
C VAL A 166 -18.08 -2.71 12.08
N ASP A 167 -19.34 -2.63 12.50
CA ASP A 167 -20.46 -3.40 11.95
C ASP A 167 -21.29 -2.61 10.91
N SER A 168 -21.00 -1.32 10.70
CA SER A 168 -21.72 -0.47 9.76
C SER A 168 -21.36 -0.76 8.31
N GLY A 169 -22.27 -0.46 7.37
CA GLY A 169 -22.04 -0.57 5.93
C GLY A 169 -21.77 -2.01 5.48
N SER A 170 -20.71 -2.22 4.70
CA SER A 170 -20.22 -3.53 4.28
C SER A 170 -19.36 -4.22 5.36
N ALA A 171 -19.12 -3.55 6.49
CA ALA A 171 -18.28 -4.04 7.59
C ALA A 171 -16.84 -4.40 7.15
N THR A 172 -16.29 -3.63 6.21
CA THR A 172 -14.95 -3.79 5.63
C THR A 172 -14.08 -2.55 5.83
N LEU A 173 -12.92 -2.48 5.19
CA LEU A 173 -11.93 -1.40 5.30
C LEU A 173 -12.55 0.00 5.10
N LYS A 174 -13.47 0.19 4.15
CA LYS A 174 -14.13 1.49 3.89
C LYS A 174 -14.83 2.01 5.15
N ASP A 175 -15.54 1.14 5.84
CA ASP A 175 -16.32 1.53 7.02
C ASP A 175 -15.43 1.71 8.25
N ALA A 176 -14.37 0.90 8.38
CA ALA A 176 -13.33 1.08 9.39
C ALA A 176 -12.65 2.46 9.27
N LEU A 177 -12.37 2.91 8.05
CA LEU A 177 -11.78 4.23 7.78
C LEU A 177 -12.76 5.36 8.17
N ASN A 178 -14.03 5.22 7.84
CA ASN A 178 -15.07 6.17 8.25
C ASN A 178 -15.15 6.31 9.78
N GLU A 179 -15.05 5.21 10.51
CA GLU A 179 -15.11 5.23 11.98
C GLU A 179 -13.85 5.81 12.59
N ALA A 180 -12.68 5.49 12.05
CA ALA A 180 -11.42 6.11 12.46
C ALA A 180 -11.43 7.64 12.26
N LEU A 181 -12.00 8.13 11.14
CA LEU A 181 -12.18 9.57 10.90
C LEU A 181 -13.11 10.20 11.94
N ARG A 182 -14.22 9.54 12.34
CA ARG A 182 -15.12 10.05 13.38
C ARG A 182 -14.44 10.15 14.74
N ASP A 183 -13.67 9.13 15.10
CA ASP A 183 -12.87 9.17 16.33
C ASP A 183 -11.85 10.32 16.26
N TRP A 184 -11.16 10.49 15.13
CA TRP A 184 -10.15 11.54 14.98
C TRP A 184 -10.75 12.93 15.15
N VAL A 185 -11.89 13.23 14.53
CA VAL A 185 -12.62 14.50 14.72
C VAL A 185 -12.91 14.78 16.20
N THR A 186 -13.24 13.72 16.95
CA THR A 186 -13.63 13.84 18.37
C THR A 186 -12.43 14.07 19.28
N ASN A 187 -11.26 13.50 18.94
CA ASN A 187 -10.08 13.44 19.81
C ASN A 187 -8.82 14.07 19.18
N VAL A 188 -9.00 15.07 18.33
CA VAL A 188 -7.95 15.63 17.45
C VAL A 188 -6.76 16.22 18.22
N ASP A 189 -6.97 16.72 19.44
CA ASP A 189 -5.94 17.43 20.20
C ASP A 189 -4.78 16.54 20.64
N ASP A 190 -5.07 15.31 21.08
CA ASP A 190 -4.06 14.38 21.61
C ASP A 190 -3.82 13.14 20.73
N THR A 191 -4.60 12.98 19.67
CA THR A 191 -4.61 11.82 18.81
C THR A 191 -3.93 12.08 17.47
N TYR A 192 -3.07 11.14 17.05
CA TYR A 192 -2.51 11.09 15.72
C TYR A 192 -3.16 9.93 14.95
N TYR A 193 -3.69 10.23 13.77
CA TYR A 193 -4.21 9.21 12.87
C TYR A 193 -3.09 8.74 11.93
N ILE A 194 -2.68 7.46 12.04
CA ILE A 194 -1.72 6.84 11.13
C ILE A 194 -2.48 6.22 9.97
N ILE A 195 -2.56 6.92 8.82
CA ILE A 195 -3.18 6.38 7.61
C ILE A 195 -2.24 5.38 6.92
N GLY A 196 -2.79 4.21 6.56
CA GLY A 196 -2.02 3.07 6.06
C GLY A 196 -1.72 3.07 4.58
N SER A 197 -2.25 4.01 3.80
CA SER A 197 -2.08 4.06 2.36
C SER A 197 -1.85 5.49 1.84
N VAL A 198 -1.55 5.63 0.55
CA VAL A 198 -1.43 6.92 -0.14
C VAL A 198 -2.79 7.52 -0.49
N THR A 199 -3.80 7.22 0.31
CA THR A 199 -5.18 7.74 0.24
C THR A 199 -5.40 8.76 1.35
N GLY A 200 -6.59 9.36 1.37
CA GLY A 200 -6.92 10.36 2.38
C GLY A 200 -6.55 11.80 1.99
N PRO A 201 -6.89 12.77 2.83
CA PRO A 201 -6.65 14.18 2.54
C PRO A 201 -5.16 14.51 2.57
N HIS A 202 -4.74 15.49 1.77
CA HIS A 202 -3.40 16.06 1.92
C HIS A 202 -3.18 16.51 3.38
N PRO A 203 -2.00 16.25 4.00
CA PRO A 203 -0.74 15.81 3.41
C PRO A 203 -0.49 14.28 3.43
N TYR A 204 -1.46 13.46 3.84
CA TYR A 204 -1.25 12.01 4.01
C TYR A 204 -0.71 11.29 2.77
N PRO A 205 -1.25 11.50 1.54
CA PRO A 205 -0.70 10.80 0.37
C PRO A 205 0.79 11.07 0.18
N MET A 206 1.22 12.32 0.34
CA MET A 206 2.62 12.73 0.24
C MET A 206 3.48 12.10 1.36
N ILE A 207 3.04 12.17 2.61
CA ILE A 207 3.79 11.64 3.77
C ILE A 207 3.99 10.12 3.64
N VAL A 208 2.93 9.39 3.31
CA VAL A 208 2.97 7.93 3.16
C VAL A 208 3.86 7.53 1.99
N ARG A 209 3.77 8.23 0.85
CA ARG A 209 4.66 8.06 -0.29
C ARG A 209 6.11 8.24 0.09
N ASP A 210 6.44 9.36 0.72
CA ASP A 210 7.81 9.74 1.02
C ASP A 210 8.48 8.72 1.95
N PHE A 211 7.78 8.25 2.99
CA PHE A 211 8.32 7.21 3.88
C PHE A 211 8.44 5.84 3.21
N ASN A 212 7.55 5.50 2.28
CA ASN A 212 7.67 4.27 1.50
C ASN A 212 8.68 4.37 0.34
N SER A 213 9.09 5.57 -0.07
CA SER A 213 10.03 5.77 -1.19
C SER A 213 11.40 5.13 -0.96
N VAL A 214 11.72 4.75 0.26
CA VAL A 214 12.93 3.97 0.59
C VAL A 214 13.01 2.70 -0.25
N VAL A 215 11.88 2.07 -0.59
CA VAL A 215 11.81 0.85 -1.41
C VAL A 215 12.38 1.09 -2.80
N GLY A 216 11.89 2.10 -3.52
CA GLY A 216 12.38 2.42 -4.86
C GLY A 216 13.82 2.98 -4.86
N LYS A 217 14.19 3.77 -3.84
CA LYS A 217 15.58 4.25 -3.68
C LYS A 217 16.56 3.09 -3.54
N GLU A 218 16.21 2.06 -2.76
CA GLU A 218 17.01 0.84 -2.63
C GLU A 218 17.07 0.07 -3.95
N VAL A 219 15.95 -0.07 -4.67
CA VAL A 219 15.92 -0.76 -5.97
C VAL A 219 16.84 -0.07 -6.99
N ILE A 220 16.86 1.25 -7.06
CA ILE A 220 17.80 2.00 -7.94
C ILE A 220 19.26 1.62 -7.66
N GLN A 221 19.65 1.55 -6.39
CA GLN A 221 21.00 1.16 -6.00
C GLN A 221 21.26 -0.32 -6.28
N GLN A 222 20.37 -1.19 -5.82
CA GLN A 222 20.51 -2.65 -5.95
C GLN A 222 20.49 -3.12 -7.40
N SER A 223 19.71 -2.47 -8.27
CA SER A 223 19.70 -2.77 -9.72
C SER A 223 21.05 -2.51 -10.37
N LYS A 224 21.73 -1.41 -9.99
CA LYS A 224 23.08 -1.11 -10.46
C LYS A 224 24.10 -2.15 -9.98
N GLU A 225 23.95 -2.63 -8.75
CA GLU A 225 24.83 -3.65 -8.16
C GLU A 225 24.58 -5.03 -8.78
N CYS A 226 23.33 -5.42 -9.03
CA CYS A 226 22.94 -6.76 -9.47
C CYS A 226 23.08 -6.95 -11.00
N PHE A 227 22.67 -5.97 -11.79
CA PHE A 227 22.64 -6.09 -13.28
C PHE A 227 23.06 -4.84 -14.04
N ASN A 228 23.68 -3.87 -13.34
CA ASN A 228 24.38 -2.69 -13.88
C ASN A 228 23.52 -1.75 -14.77
N ARG A 229 22.19 -1.73 -14.59
CA ARG A 229 21.24 -0.83 -15.26
C ARG A 229 19.95 -0.68 -14.46
N MET A 230 19.04 0.19 -14.92
CA MET A 230 17.68 0.21 -14.35
C MET A 230 16.87 -0.99 -14.82
N PRO A 231 15.85 -1.43 -14.07
CA PRO A 231 14.94 -2.46 -14.52
C PRO A 231 14.12 -1.99 -15.73
N ASP A 232 13.77 -2.90 -16.64
CA ASP A 232 12.91 -2.62 -17.79
C ASP A 232 11.45 -2.44 -17.33
N ALA A 233 11.03 -3.16 -16.30
CA ALA A 233 9.71 -3.02 -15.71
C ALA A 233 9.74 -3.21 -14.19
N ILE A 234 8.86 -2.50 -13.50
CA ILE A 234 8.54 -2.68 -12.09
C ILE A 234 7.05 -3.01 -11.97
N VAL A 235 6.73 -4.13 -11.31
CA VAL A 235 5.36 -4.60 -11.10
C VAL A 235 5.02 -4.56 -9.61
N ALA A 236 3.88 -3.97 -9.27
CA ALA A 236 3.40 -3.91 -7.89
C ALA A 236 1.88 -3.95 -7.83
N CYS A 237 1.30 -4.63 -6.84
CA CYS A 237 -0.14 -4.64 -6.63
C CYS A 237 -0.65 -3.27 -6.14
N VAL A 238 -1.89 -2.94 -6.51
CA VAL A 238 -2.52 -1.65 -6.17
C VAL A 238 -3.90 -1.89 -5.57
N GLY A 239 -4.05 -1.57 -4.28
CA GLY A 239 -5.32 -1.29 -3.62
C GLY A 239 -5.37 0.22 -3.38
N GLY A 240 -5.20 0.71 -2.15
CA GLY A 240 -4.92 2.15 -1.95
C GLY A 240 -3.59 2.62 -2.54
N GLY A 241 -2.65 1.71 -2.81
CA GLY A 241 -1.48 1.90 -3.66
C GLY A 241 -0.18 2.26 -2.94
N SER A 242 -0.08 2.14 -1.61
CA SER A 242 1.13 2.60 -0.88
C SER A 242 2.40 1.80 -1.21
N ASN A 243 2.30 0.49 -1.45
CA ASN A 243 3.46 -0.30 -1.84
C ASN A 243 3.94 0.07 -3.24
N ALA A 244 3.02 0.18 -4.19
CA ALA A 244 3.32 0.56 -5.56
C ALA A 244 3.91 1.98 -5.61
N MET A 245 3.30 2.95 -4.92
CA MET A 245 3.84 4.32 -4.89
C MET A 245 5.23 4.38 -4.26
N GLY A 246 5.50 3.59 -3.22
CA GLY A 246 6.81 3.53 -2.59
C GLY A 246 7.93 3.09 -3.52
N ILE A 247 7.64 2.14 -4.41
CA ILE A 247 8.63 1.68 -5.40
C ILE A 247 8.60 2.54 -6.67
N PHE A 248 7.45 3.07 -7.10
CA PHE A 248 7.30 3.85 -8.34
C PHE A 248 7.85 5.26 -8.21
N HIS A 249 7.60 5.95 -7.09
CA HIS A 249 7.92 7.36 -6.96
C HIS A 249 9.37 7.72 -7.31
N PRO A 250 10.41 7.01 -6.84
CA PRO A 250 11.79 7.27 -7.25
C PRO A 250 12.10 7.01 -8.73
N PHE A 251 11.18 6.33 -9.44
CA PHE A 251 11.32 6.00 -10.87
C PHE A 251 10.46 6.87 -11.79
N ILE A 252 9.67 7.82 -11.26
CA ILE A 252 8.74 8.61 -12.08
C ILE A 252 9.48 9.34 -13.22
N ASP A 253 10.68 9.87 -12.97
CA ASP A 253 11.48 10.57 -13.96
C ASP A 253 12.46 9.64 -14.73
N ILE A 254 12.45 8.34 -14.47
CA ILE A 254 13.28 7.32 -15.14
C ILE A 254 12.42 6.65 -16.23
N ASN A 255 12.38 7.27 -17.42
CA ASN A 255 11.44 6.91 -18.48
C ASN A 255 11.72 5.54 -19.14
N GLU A 256 12.94 5.01 -19.02
CA GLU A 256 13.29 3.67 -19.52
C GLU A 256 12.67 2.53 -18.71
N THR A 257 12.16 2.79 -17.50
CA THR A 257 11.50 1.78 -16.67
C THR A 257 9.99 1.88 -16.81
N ARG A 258 9.33 0.81 -17.25
CA ARG A 258 7.86 0.70 -17.21
C ARG A 258 7.40 0.55 -15.75
N LEU A 259 6.35 1.27 -15.36
CA LEU A 259 5.72 1.17 -14.04
C LEU A 259 4.35 0.53 -14.21
N ILE A 260 4.13 -0.64 -13.63
CA ILE A 260 2.93 -1.44 -13.84
C ILE A 260 2.26 -1.73 -12.50
N GLY A 261 1.09 -1.11 -12.30
CA GLY A 261 0.21 -1.34 -11.14
C GLY A 261 -0.84 -2.41 -11.47
N VAL A 262 -0.97 -3.41 -10.60
CA VAL A 262 -1.93 -4.50 -10.79
C VAL A 262 -3.03 -4.41 -9.74
N GLU A 263 -4.26 -4.16 -10.19
CA GLU A 263 -5.47 -4.09 -9.37
C GLU A 263 -6.19 -5.43 -9.27
N ALA A 264 -7.04 -5.58 -8.26
CA ALA A 264 -7.86 -6.77 -8.07
C ALA A 264 -9.08 -6.77 -9.01
N GLY A 265 -9.04 -7.59 -10.03
CA GLY A 265 -10.13 -7.82 -10.98
C GLY A 265 -11.27 -8.68 -10.43
N GLY A 266 -11.13 -9.22 -9.21
CA GLY A 266 -12.17 -10.02 -8.57
C GLY A 266 -12.64 -11.20 -9.44
N LYS A 267 -13.92 -11.27 -9.73
CA LYS A 267 -14.50 -12.24 -10.67
C LYS A 267 -14.41 -11.82 -12.15
N GLY A 268 -13.63 -10.79 -12.44
CA GLY A 268 -13.50 -10.17 -13.74
C GLY A 268 -14.13 -8.78 -13.77
N VAL A 269 -13.41 -7.77 -14.28
CA VAL A 269 -13.86 -6.36 -14.31
C VAL A 269 -15.24 -6.20 -14.94
N ALA A 270 -15.50 -6.91 -16.04
CA ALA A 270 -16.79 -6.85 -16.76
C ALA A 270 -18.00 -7.36 -15.93
N THR A 271 -17.77 -8.06 -14.82
CA THR A 271 -18.85 -8.54 -13.94
C THR A 271 -19.36 -7.48 -12.97
N GLY A 272 -18.56 -6.42 -12.73
CA GLY A 272 -18.78 -5.44 -11.68
C GLY A 272 -18.42 -5.93 -10.27
N GLU A 273 -17.99 -7.21 -10.10
CA GLU A 273 -17.54 -7.77 -8.82
C GLU A 273 -16.00 -7.74 -8.74
N HIS A 274 -15.43 -6.56 -8.55
CA HIS A 274 -13.98 -6.32 -8.53
C HIS A 274 -13.64 -5.11 -7.63
N ALA A 275 -12.33 -4.81 -7.48
CA ALA A 275 -11.80 -3.64 -6.76
C ALA A 275 -10.69 -2.97 -7.60
N ALA A 276 -11.04 -2.57 -8.83
CA ALA A 276 -10.11 -2.01 -9.80
C ALA A 276 -10.54 -0.59 -10.26
N PRO A 277 -10.45 0.44 -9.37
CA PRO A 277 -10.90 1.80 -9.68
C PRO A 277 -10.13 2.45 -10.84
N LEU A 278 -8.85 2.13 -11.05
CA LEU A 278 -8.10 2.68 -12.18
C LEU A 278 -8.49 2.01 -13.53
N ASN A 279 -9.08 0.81 -13.51
CA ASN A 279 -9.55 0.15 -14.73
C ASN A 279 -11.01 0.45 -15.07
N ASP A 280 -11.91 0.57 -14.06
CA ASP A 280 -13.36 0.73 -14.29
C ASP A 280 -14.01 1.80 -13.39
N GLY A 281 -13.23 2.59 -12.67
CA GLY A 281 -13.72 3.69 -11.85
C GLY A 281 -13.80 5.02 -12.60
N THR A 282 -14.34 6.03 -11.91
CA THR A 282 -14.41 7.41 -12.40
C THR A 282 -13.89 8.37 -11.33
N PRO A 283 -13.41 9.59 -11.71
CA PRO A 283 -12.96 10.59 -10.74
C PRO A 283 -14.10 11.04 -9.80
N GLY A 284 -13.81 11.05 -8.50
CA GLY A 284 -14.74 11.50 -7.46
C GLY A 284 -14.01 11.76 -6.14
N VAL A 285 -14.74 12.08 -5.08
CA VAL A 285 -14.17 12.36 -3.76
C VAL A 285 -14.52 11.24 -2.80
N LEU A 286 -13.49 10.63 -2.21
CA LEU A 286 -13.61 9.61 -1.18
C LEU A 286 -12.57 9.84 -0.08
N HIS A 287 -12.99 9.71 1.19
CA HIS A 287 -12.11 9.82 2.36
C HIS A 287 -11.19 11.04 2.37
N GLY A 288 -11.70 12.17 1.85
CA GLY A 288 -11.02 13.46 1.92
C GLY A 288 -10.08 13.81 0.77
N ALA A 289 -10.02 13.01 -0.28
CA ALA A 289 -9.26 13.29 -1.50
C ALA A 289 -10.06 13.01 -2.76
N ARG A 290 -9.76 13.73 -3.84
CA ARG A 290 -10.26 13.40 -5.18
C ARG A 290 -9.32 12.38 -5.83
N SER A 291 -9.87 11.29 -6.34
CA SER A 291 -9.15 10.22 -7.04
C SER A 291 -10.11 9.41 -7.91
N TYR A 292 -9.62 8.45 -8.68
CA TYR A 292 -10.48 7.42 -9.26
C TYR A 292 -11.12 6.59 -8.15
N LEU A 293 -12.41 6.31 -8.30
CA LEU A 293 -13.16 5.45 -7.37
C LEU A 293 -14.27 4.68 -8.06
N MET A 294 -14.65 3.55 -7.47
CA MET A 294 -15.79 2.75 -7.88
C MET A 294 -17.07 3.44 -7.40
N GLN A 295 -17.82 4.05 -8.32
CA GLN A 295 -19.08 4.72 -8.03
C GLN A 295 -20.10 4.47 -9.13
N ASP A 296 -21.38 4.63 -8.79
CA ASP A 296 -22.46 4.60 -9.76
C ASP A 296 -22.72 5.99 -10.39
N ASP A 297 -23.67 6.07 -11.31
CA ASP A 297 -24.04 7.32 -12.02
C ASP A 297 -24.61 8.40 -11.07
N ALA A 298 -25.05 8.02 -9.87
CA ALA A 298 -25.51 8.94 -8.82
C ALA A 298 -24.37 9.36 -7.86
N GLY A 299 -23.14 8.89 -8.09
CA GLY A 299 -21.98 9.18 -7.26
C GLY A 299 -21.92 8.37 -5.95
N GLN A 300 -22.74 7.30 -5.83
CA GLN A 300 -22.67 6.42 -4.68
C GLN A 300 -21.52 5.40 -4.84
N VAL A 301 -20.72 5.26 -3.78
CA VAL A 301 -19.61 4.30 -3.77
C VAL A 301 -20.14 2.88 -3.86
N LYS A 302 -19.68 2.14 -4.86
CA LYS A 302 -20.02 0.73 -5.06
C LYS A 302 -19.29 -0.16 -4.03
N ASP A 303 -19.91 -1.27 -3.68
CA ASP A 303 -19.22 -2.33 -2.96
C ASP A 303 -18.18 -2.99 -3.86
N THR A 304 -17.04 -3.32 -3.28
CA THR A 304 -15.93 -3.97 -3.97
C THR A 304 -15.81 -5.44 -3.60
N LYS A 305 -15.06 -6.19 -4.37
CA LYS A 305 -14.83 -7.61 -4.14
C LYS A 305 -13.43 -8.02 -4.56
N SER A 306 -12.73 -8.69 -3.66
CA SER A 306 -11.44 -9.31 -3.91
C SER A 306 -11.19 -10.44 -2.92
N VAL A 307 -10.52 -11.50 -3.36
CA VAL A 307 -9.97 -12.53 -2.48
C VAL A 307 -8.96 -11.97 -1.49
N SER A 308 -8.31 -10.88 -1.88
CA SER A 308 -7.34 -10.15 -1.06
C SER A 308 -7.99 -9.01 -0.29
N ALA A 309 -8.11 -9.13 1.03
CA ALA A 309 -8.65 -8.08 1.90
C ALA A 309 -7.88 -6.75 1.81
N GLY A 310 -6.59 -6.76 1.49
CA GLY A 310 -5.76 -5.56 1.36
C GLY A 310 -5.96 -4.81 0.04
N LEU A 311 -6.58 -5.43 -0.96
CA LEU A 311 -6.95 -4.80 -2.23
C LEU A 311 -8.45 -4.48 -2.33
N ASP A 312 -9.25 -4.95 -1.38
CA ASP A 312 -10.70 -4.76 -1.34
C ASP A 312 -11.06 -3.33 -0.89
N TYR A 313 -10.84 -2.38 -1.79
CA TYR A 313 -11.03 -0.95 -1.53
C TYR A 313 -11.51 -0.22 -2.80
N PRO A 314 -12.57 0.61 -2.71
CA PRO A 314 -13.20 1.21 -3.88
C PRO A 314 -12.46 2.43 -4.45
N GLY A 315 -11.38 2.88 -3.84
CA GLY A 315 -10.62 4.06 -4.27
C GLY A 315 -9.14 3.76 -4.42
N VAL A 316 -8.38 4.78 -4.81
CA VAL A 316 -6.91 4.68 -4.98
C VAL A 316 -6.25 6.01 -4.60
N GLY A 317 -4.94 6.00 -4.40
CA GLY A 317 -4.17 7.22 -4.15
C GLY A 317 -4.24 8.22 -5.30
N PRO A 318 -4.32 9.54 -5.01
CA PRO A 318 -4.44 10.56 -6.04
C PRO A 318 -3.24 10.62 -6.99
N GLU A 319 -2.04 10.34 -6.52
CA GLU A 319 -0.84 10.29 -7.36
C GLU A 319 -0.91 9.15 -8.39
N HIS A 320 -1.51 7.99 -8.04
CA HIS A 320 -1.78 6.92 -8.99
C HIS A 320 -2.77 7.35 -10.07
N SER A 321 -3.82 8.09 -9.69
CA SER A 321 -4.80 8.63 -10.63
C SER A 321 -4.15 9.55 -11.65
N TRP A 322 -3.28 10.43 -11.15
CA TRP A 322 -2.51 11.34 -11.99
C TRP A 322 -1.52 10.60 -12.90
N LEU A 323 -0.75 9.62 -12.39
CA LEU A 323 0.20 8.82 -13.18
C LEU A 323 -0.49 8.04 -14.30
N LYS A 324 -1.72 7.58 -14.08
CA LYS A 324 -2.54 6.95 -15.11
C LYS A 324 -2.88 7.93 -16.24
N ASP A 325 -3.40 9.12 -15.89
CA ASP A 325 -3.85 10.10 -16.88
C ASP A 325 -2.68 10.71 -17.68
N GLU A 326 -1.50 10.87 -17.04
CA GLU A 326 -0.27 11.27 -17.71
C GLU A 326 0.37 10.14 -18.56
N GLY A 327 -0.18 8.93 -18.48
CA GLY A 327 0.38 7.76 -19.18
C GLY A 327 1.78 7.36 -18.68
N ARG A 328 2.16 7.77 -17.45
CA ARG A 328 3.47 7.44 -16.88
C ARG A 328 3.49 6.05 -16.25
N ALA A 329 2.38 5.58 -15.72
CA ALA A 329 2.22 4.23 -15.20
C ALA A 329 1.04 3.54 -15.88
N GLU A 330 1.21 2.25 -16.13
CA GLU A 330 0.20 1.35 -16.68
C GLU A 330 -0.57 0.73 -15.51
N TYR A 331 -1.87 0.56 -15.66
CA TYR A 331 -2.69 -0.11 -14.66
C TYR A 331 -3.52 -1.19 -15.30
N VAL A 332 -3.38 -2.40 -14.78
CA VAL A 332 -4.05 -3.61 -15.26
C VAL A 332 -4.80 -4.27 -14.10
N ALA A 333 -5.73 -5.14 -14.42
CA ALA A 333 -6.46 -5.92 -13.43
C ALA A 333 -6.32 -7.41 -13.73
N VAL A 334 -6.16 -8.22 -12.67
CA VAL A 334 -6.15 -9.69 -12.74
C VAL A 334 -7.23 -10.23 -11.82
N SER A 335 -7.81 -11.36 -12.21
CA SER A 335 -8.87 -12.04 -11.44
C SER A 335 -8.36 -12.72 -10.17
N ASP A 336 -9.28 -13.02 -9.26
CA ASP A 336 -8.98 -13.80 -8.06
C ASP A 336 -8.40 -15.18 -8.39
N ASP A 337 -8.89 -15.84 -9.44
CA ASP A 337 -8.41 -17.16 -9.88
C ASP A 337 -6.97 -17.09 -10.41
N GLU A 338 -6.62 -16.05 -11.20
CA GLU A 338 -5.25 -15.81 -11.65
C GLU A 338 -4.31 -15.53 -10.50
N ALA A 339 -4.75 -14.73 -9.53
CA ALA A 339 -3.96 -14.43 -8.34
C ALA A 339 -3.72 -15.67 -7.47
N LEU A 340 -4.74 -16.52 -7.27
CA LEU A 340 -4.59 -17.78 -6.54
C LEU A 340 -3.64 -18.76 -7.25
N LYS A 341 -3.75 -18.89 -8.58
CA LYS A 341 -2.80 -19.69 -9.37
C LYS A 341 -1.37 -19.21 -9.16
N ALA A 342 -1.14 -17.89 -9.27
CA ALA A 342 0.19 -17.30 -9.06
C ALA A 342 0.70 -17.46 -7.62
N PHE A 343 -0.18 -17.42 -6.61
CA PHE A 343 0.18 -17.70 -5.22
C PHE A 343 0.79 -19.09 -5.07
N HIS A 344 0.14 -20.12 -5.60
CA HIS A 344 0.64 -21.51 -5.57
C HIS A 344 1.94 -21.64 -6.36
N GLU A 345 1.97 -21.12 -7.58
CA GLU A 345 3.11 -21.23 -8.49
C GLU A 345 4.39 -20.63 -7.89
N VAL A 346 4.32 -19.39 -7.36
CA VAL A 346 5.48 -18.74 -6.73
C VAL A 346 5.90 -19.49 -5.47
N THR A 347 4.94 -20.00 -4.69
CA THR A 347 5.23 -20.80 -3.50
C THR A 347 5.98 -22.08 -3.86
N GLU A 348 5.58 -22.80 -4.90
CA GLU A 348 6.23 -24.05 -5.35
C GLU A 348 7.57 -23.81 -6.04
N LEU A 349 7.68 -22.73 -6.83
CA LEU A 349 8.89 -22.45 -7.58
C LEU A 349 9.99 -21.84 -6.70
N GLU A 350 9.67 -20.88 -5.84
CA GLU A 350 10.68 -20.11 -5.10
C GLU A 350 10.70 -20.43 -3.59
N GLY A 351 9.72 -21.19 -3.08
CA GLY A 351 9.59 -21.39 -1.62
C GLY A 351 9.20 -20.10 -0.90
N ILE A 352 8.58 -19.17 -1.60
CA ILE A 352 8.14 -17.86 -1.09
C ILE A 352 6.62 -17.82 -1.17
N MET A 353 5.94 -17.80 -0.03
CA MET A 353 4.50 -17.58 0.05
C MET A 353 4.20 -16.08 0.03
N PRO A 354 3.80 -15.50 -1.11
CA PRO A 354 3.48 -14.08 -1.17
C PRO A 354 2.13 -13.82 -0.50
N ALA A 355 1.90 -12.59 0.00
CA ALA A 355 0.55 -12.19 0.36
C ALA A 355 -0.37 -12.26 -0.87
N LEU A 356 -1.66 -12.52 -0.70
CA LEU A 356 -2.64 -12.53 -1.79
C LEU A 356 -2.66 -11.21 -2.56
N GLU A 357 -2.38 -10.09 -1.89
CA GLU A 357 -2.15 -8.81 -2.53
C GLU A 357 -1.04 -8.90 -3.58
N THR A 358 0.11 -9.42 -3.19
CA THR A 358 1.28 -9.55 -4.08
C THR A 358 1.07 -10.60 -5.16
N ALA A 359 0.28 -11.64 -4.91
CA ALA A 359 -0.06 -12.66 -5.89
C ALA A 359 -0.69 -12.07 -7.16
N HIS A 360 -1.46 -10.96 -7.03
CA HIS A 360 -1.97 -10.23 -8.20
C HIS A 360 -0.84 -9.69 -9.08
N ALA A 361 0.23 -9.13 -8.47
CA ALA A 361 1.37 -8.65 -9.23
C ALA A 361 2.11 -9.79 -9.96
N PHE A 362 2.22 -10.94 -9.33
CA PHE A 362 2.82 -12.14 -9.96
C PHE A 362 1.96 -12.67 -11.10
N ALA A 363 0.64 -12.69 -10.97
CA ALA A 363 -0.26 -13.17 -12.00
C ALA A 363 -0.10 -12.44 -13.33
N TYR A 364 0.20 -11.14 -13.29
CA TYR A 364 0.42 -10.36 -14.51
C TYR A 364 1.72 -10.74 -15.25
N LEU A 365 2.64 -11.44 -14.63
CA LEU A 365 3.86 -11.92 -15.30
C LEU A 365 3.55 -12.85 -16.46
N ASP A 366 2.45 -13.62 -16.42
CA ASP A 366 2.00 -14.48 -17.52
C ASP A 366 1.83 -13.68 -18.83
N THR A 367 1.41 -12.42 -18.74
CA THR A 367 1.28 -11.51 -19.89
C THR A 367 2.57 -10.73 -20.15
N LEU A 368 3.14 -10.10 -19.12
CA LEU A 368 4.28 -9.20 -19.27
C LEU A 368 5.51 -9.89 -19.86
N MET A 369 5.81 -11.10 -19.44
CA MET A 369 7.01 -11.83 -19.90
C MET A 369 6.94 -12.25 -21.38
N GLN A 370 5.75 -12.25 -21.98
CA GLN A 370 5.57 -12.46 -23.42
C GLN A 370 5.84 -11.21 -24.26
N GLU A 371 5.82 -10.04 -23.65
CA GLU A 371 6.04 -8.74 -24.29
C GLU A 371 7.51 -8.29 -24.25
N LEU A 372 8.30 -8.88 -23.34
CA LEU A 372 9.65 -8.43 -23.04
C LEU A 372 10.72 -9.28 -23.73
N ASP A 373 11.86 -8.66 -24.02
CA ASP A 373 13.03 -9.34 -24.57
C ASP A 373 13.68 -10.29 -23.54
N GLU A 374 14.39 -11.32 -24.02
CA GLU A 374 15.14 -12.28 -23.19
C GLU A 374 16.16 -11.63 -22.24
N THR A 375 16.60 -10.41 -22.52
CA THR A 375 17.56 -9.64 -21.70
C THR A 375 16.91 -8.70 -20.69
N ALA A 376 15.58 -8.63 -20.66
CA ALA A 376 14.86 -7.71 -19.78
C ALA A 376 15.03 -8.10 -18.30
N ASN A 377 15.05 -7.10 -17.43
CA ASN A 377 15.03 -7.27 -15.98
C ASN A 377 13.71 -6.72 -15.43
N VAL A 378 12.93 -7.58 -14.83
CA VAL A 378 11.64 -7.25 -14.21
C VAL A 378 11.79 -7.31 -12.69
N VAL A 379 11.38 -6.25 -12.00
CA VAL A 379 11.33 -6.22 -10.54
C VAL A 379 9.89 -6.33 -10.08
N VAL A 380 9.56 -7.36 -9.29
CA VAL A 380 8.28 -7.50 -8.61
C VAL A 380 8.41 -7.07 -7.15
N ASN A 381 7.56 -6.15 -6.71
CA ASN A 381 7.54 -5.73 -5.31
C ASN A 381 6.73 -6.73 -4.46
N VAL A 382 7.43 -7.60 -3.71
CA VAL A 382 6.80 -8.55 -2.78
C VAL A 382 6.38 -7.80 -1.52
N SER A 383 5.21 -7.17 -1.59
CA SER A 383 4.72 -6.18 -0.63
C SER A 383 4.48 -6.73 0.78
N GLY A 384 4.25 -8.04 0.89
CA GLY A 384 4.02 -8.73 2.15
C GLY A 384 4.02 -10.24 1.99
N ARG A 385 4.12 -10.96 3.12
CA ARG A 385 4.11 -12.43 3.17
C ARG A 385 2.72 -12.99 3.37
N GLY A 386 2.50 -14.22 2.87
CA GLY A 386 1.22 -14.90 2.80
C GLY A 386 0.80 -15.67 4.04
N ASP A 387 1.60 -15.69 5.13
CA ASP A 387 1.23 -16.43 6.35
C ASP A 387 -0.15 -16.06 6.89
N LYS A 388 -0.58 -14.81 6.71
CA LYS A 388 -1.89 -14.33 7.10
C LYS A 388 -3.04 -14.89 6.26
N ASP A 389 -2.73 -15.37 5.04
CA ASP A 389 -3.73 -15.76 4.03
C ASP A 389 -3.91 -17.27 3.94
N ILE A 390 -3.07 -18.06 4.65
CA ILE A 390 -3.06 -19.53 4.57
C ILE A 390 -4.43 -20.13 4.84
N ASN A 391 -5.16 -19.64 5.85
CA ASN A 391 -6.51 -20.14 6.16
C ASN A 391 -7.49 -19.87 5.02
N THR A 392 -7.43 -18.69 4.40
CA THR A 392 -8.28 -18.32 3.26
C THR A 392 -7.96 -19.19 2.04
N VAL A 393 -6.68 -19.36 1.72
CA VAL A 393 -6.23 -20.19 0.60
C VAL A 393 -6.64 -21.66 0.84
N ALA A 394 -6.40 -22.21 2.04
CA ALA A 394 -6.79 -23.57 2.38
C ALA A 394 -8.31 -23.82 2.27
N GLU A 395 -9.13 -22.84 2.70
CA GLU A 395 -10.59 -22.93 2.56
C GLU A 395 -11.00 -22.97 1.08
N ILE A 396 -10.37 -22.16 0.22
CA ILE A 396 -10.62 -22.15 -1.24
C ILE A 396 -10.16 -23.47 -1.87
N ASP A 397 -9.03 -24.02 -1.46
CA ASP A 397 -8.50 -25.32 -1.91
C ASP A 397 -9.30 -26.50 -1.36
N GLY A 398 -10.34 -26.27 -0.53
CA GLY A 398 -11.17 -27.30 0.07
C GLY A 398 -10.52 -28.08 1.22
N ILE A 399 -9.42 -27.56 1.78
CA ILE A 399 -8.70 -28.13 2.93
C ILE A 399 -9.33 -27.62 4.22
N LYS A 400 -9.60 -28.52 5.15
CA LYS A 400 -10.10 -28.19 6.51
C LYS A 400 -9.04 -28.57 7.54
N PHE A 401 -8.70 -27.64 8.41
CA PHE A 401 -7.83 -27.87 9.57
C PHE A 401 -8.64 -28.29 10.79
#